data_dd77ca3c54b3ff6838c2c97f11f98f73
#
_entry.id   dd77ca3c54b3ff6838c2c97f11f98f73
#
_cell.length_a   1.000
_cell.length_b   1.000
_cell.length_c   1.000
_cell.angle_alpha   90.00
_cell.angle_beta   90.00
_cell.angle_gamma   90.00
#
_symmetry.space_group_name_H-M   'P 1'
#
loop_
_entity.id
_entity.type
_entity.pdbx_description
1 polymer ?
#
loop_
_entity_poly.entity_id
_entity_poly.type
_entity_poly.pdbx_seq_one_letter_code
_entity_poly.pdbx_strand_id
1 'polypeptide(L)'
;MKKVVLIGLVILVLLCGILAFIGNYFYNLALNPHTSKDEVFSNSKKKSENKVDKDETSGQINNYDIDWLLNKSNYENAYIQSDDGLKLHSYEIKNPKKTNNWVIVVHGYTSEGKFMASFANKFYDMGYNVLVPDLRGHGQSEGDYIGMGWHDRLDIIRWINKIIEEDKDANIILHGVSMGAATVMMTSGEELPSNVKVIIEDCGYTSVKDEFAYQLKALFKLPSFPIINVASLMCKMKAGYWFGEGSAVKQVAKSKIPTLFIHGDADDFVPYFMLDKLYDSANCTKEKLVIKGAAHARAAVVDPELYWNTIKKFIDKNF
;
A
#
# COMPACT_ATOMS: atom_id res chain seq x y z
N MET A 1 -38.83 -21.30 33.23
CA MET A 1 -38.42 -20.03 32.63
C MET A 1 -37.01 -19.59 33.06
N LYS A 2 -36.66 -19.38 34.35
CA LYS A 2 -35.35 -18.88 34.78
C LYS A 2 -34.16 -19.73 34.31
N LYS A 3 -34.26 -21.09 34.34
CA LYS A 3 -33.19 -21.99 33.85
C LYS A 3 -32.95 -21.87 32.33
N VAL A 4 -34.01 -21.71 31.51
CA VAL A 4 -33.89 -21.57 30.04
C VAL A 4 -33.25 -20.23 29.69
N VAL A 5 -33.62 -19.16 30.40
CA VAL A 5 -32.99 -17.82 30.22
C VAL A 5 -31.50 -17.87 30.59
N LEU A 6 -31.15 -18.55 31.69
CA LEU A 6 -29.76 -18.68 32.13
C LEU A 6 -28.93 -19.47 31.10
N ILE A 7 -29.45 -20.60 30.57
CA ILE A 7 -28.79 -21.38 29.51
C ILE A 7 -28.61 -20.54 28.26
N GLY A 8 -29.63 -19.78 27.84
CA GLY A 8 -29.50 -18.88 26.67
C GLY A 8 -28.42 -17.80 26.86
N LEU A 9 -28.33 -17.24 28.07
CA LEU A 9 -27.28 -16.25 28.41
C LEU A 9 -25.89 -16.89 28.35
N VAL A 10 -25.72 -18.09 28.90
CA VAL A 10 -24.41 -18.81 28.83
C VAL A 10 -23.99 -19.10 27.38
N ILE A 11 -24.95 -19.58 26.57
CA ILE A 11 -24.66 -19.83 25.14
C ILE A 11 -24.27 -18.54 24.42
N LEU A 12 -24.98 -17.43 24.69
CA LEU A 12 -24.63 -16.11 24.09
C LEU A 12 -23.22 -15.67 24.49
N VAL A 13 -22.87 -15.76 25.76
CA VAL A 13 -21.52 -15.40 26.24
C VAL A 13 -20.45 -16.27 25.59
N LEU A 14 -20.68 -17.56 25.46
CA LEU A 14 -19.75 -18.46 24.77
C LEU A 14 -19.58 -18.10 23.29
N LEU A 15 -20.67 -17.82 22.60
CA LEU A 15 -20.65 -17.39 21.19
C LEU A 15 -19.88 -16.05 21.03
N CYS A 16 -20.13 -15.09 21.90
CA CYS A 16 -19.38 -13.81 21.90
C CYS A 16 -17.89 -14.04 22.16
N GLY A 17 -17.52 -14.94 23.08
CA GLY A 17 -16.13 -15.30 23.34
C GLY A 17 -15.45 -15.94 22.11
N ILE A 18 -16.13 -16.87 21.43
CA ILE A 18 -15.63 -17.49 20.21
C ILE A 18 -15.44 -16.44 19.09
N LEU A 19 -16.41 -15.58 18.88
CA LEU A 19 -16.32 -14.52 17.88
C LEU A 19 -15.20 -13.52 18.19
N ALA A 20 -15.03 -13.14 19.46
CA ALA A 20 -13.94 -12.28 19.89
C ALA A 20 -12.57 -12.94 19.65
N PHE A 21 -12.43 -14.24 19.94
CA PHE A 21 -11.23 -15.00 19.67
C PHE A 21 -10.91 -15.05 18.15
N ILE A 22 -11.89 -15.38 17.32
CA ILE A 22 -11.75 -15.41 15.85
C ILE A 22 -11.36 -14.02 15.34
N GLY A 23 -12.06 -12.97 15.78
CA GLY A 23 -11.77 -11.59 15.38
C GLY A 23 -10.35 -11.16 15.76
N ASN A 24 -9.91 -11.49 16.97
CA ASN A 24 -8.55 -11.20 17.43
C ASN A 24 -7.49 -12.01 16.66
N TYR A 25 -7.78 -13.27 16.36
CA TYR A 25 -6.88 -14.11 15.56
C TYR A 25 -6.63 -13.49 14.16
N PHE A 26 -7.70 -13.18 13.41
CA PHE A 26 -7.56 -12.63 12.07
C PHE A 26 -7.03 -11.19 12.08
N TYR A 27 -7.36 -10.38 13.11
CA TYR A 27 -6.74 -9.08 13.30
C TYR A 27 -5.21 -9.22 13.45
N ASN A 28 -4.74 -10.07 14.36
CA ASN A 28 -3.30 -10.25 14.58
C ASN A 28 -2.62 -10.82 13.34
N LEU A 29 -3.23 -11.79 12.67
CA LEU A 29 -2.69 -12.36 11.45
C LEU A 29 -2.51 -11.29 10.34
N ALA A 30 -3.48 -10.40 10.19
CA ALA A 30 -3.47 -9.40 9.13
C ALA A 30 -2.69 -8.13 9.50
N LEU A 31 -2.87 -7.60 10.71
CA LEU A 31 -2.43 -6.25 11.04
C LEU A 31 -1.30 -6.17 12.07
N ASN A 32 -1.00 -7.23 12.83
CA ASN A 32 0.11 -7.18 13.77
C ASN A 32 1.45 -7.36 12.99
N PRO A 33 2.35 -6.35 12.99
CA PRO A 33 3.61 -6.42 12.25
C PRO A 33 4.55 -7.53 12.76
N HIS A 34 4.42 -7.92 14.03
CA HIS A 34 5.27 -8.94 14.66
C HIS A 34 4.77 -10.38 14.46
N THR A 35 3.62 -10.57 13.84
CA THR A 35 3.10 -11.92 13.51
C THR A 35 3.72 -12.39 12.21
N SER A 36 4.43 -13.54 12.21
CA SER A 36 4.92 -14.16 10.97
C SER A 36 3.76 -14.49 10.05
N LYS A 37 3.91 -14.12 8.80
CA LYS A 37 2.93 -14.34 7.73
C LYS A 37 3.40 -15.37 6.71
N ASP A 38 4.63 -15.90 6.90
CA ASP A 38 5.28 -16.79 5.95
C ASP A 38 4.49 -18.07 5.68
N GLU A 39 3.93 -18.68 6.72
CA GLU A 39 3.13 -19.91 6.57
C GLU A 39 1.85 -19.68 5.75
N VAL A 40 1.24 -18.50 5.90
CA VAL A 40 -0.01 -18.15 5.21
C VAL A 40 0.24 -17.88 3.73
N PHE A 41 1.31 -17.14 3.42
CA PHE A 41 1.64 -16.72 2.06
C PHE A 41 2.57 -17.67 1.32
N SER A 42 3.24 -18.63 1.97
CA SER A 42 4.08 -19.64 1.31
C SER A 42 3.30 -20.52 0.32
N ASN A 43 2.03 -20.80 0.61
CA ASN A 43 1.17 -21.57 -0.28
C ASN A 43 0.71 -20.77 -1.52
N SER A 44 0.64 -19.44 -1.43
CA SER A 44 0.34 -18.59 -2.59
C SER A 44 1.58 -18.41 -3.48
N LYS A 45 2.77 -18.27 -2.89
CA LYS A 45 4.05 -18.23 -3.63
C LYS A 45 4.26 -19.49 -4.47
N LYS A 46 4.06 -20.69 -3.91
CA LYS A 46 4.16 -21.97 -4.66
C LYS A 46 3.18 -22.08 -5.83
N LYS A 47 2.04 -21.40 -5.77
CA LYS A 47 1.07 -21.39 -6.88
C LYS A 47 1.48 -20.45 -8.02
N SER A 48 2.10 -19.32 -7.70
CA SER A 48 2.61 -18.39 -8.72
C SER A 48 3.89 -18.90 -9.39
N GLU A 49 4.77 -19.59 -8.64
CA GLU A 49 6.00 -20.21 -9.17
C GLU A 49 5.72 -21.34 -10.16
N ASN A 50 4.61 -22.06 -10.01
CA ASN A 50 4.22 -23.14 -10.93
C ASN A 50 3.58 -22.67 -12.25
N LYS A 51 3.35 -21.37 -12.42
CA LYS A 51 2.73 -20.78 -13.62
C LYS A 51 3.69 -19.96 -14.50
N VAL A 52 4.86 -19.66 -13.99
CA VAL A 52 5.87 -18.90 -14.73
C VAL A 52 7.05 -19.83 -15.01
N ASP A 53 7.47 -19.90 -16.28
CA ASP A 53 8.64 -20.65 -16.74
C ASP A 53 9.84 -20.41 -15.82
N LYS A 54 10.70 -21.47 -15.73
CA LYS A 54 11.95 -21.54 -14.96
C LYS A 54 13.02 -20.56 -15.44
N ASP A 55 12.68 -19.32 -15.69
CA ASP A 55 13.66 -18.27 -15.84
C ASP A 55 13.98 -17.69 -14.46
N GLU A 56 15.26 -17.71 -14.09
CA GLU A 56 15.83 -17.41 -12.78
C GLU A 56 15.64 -15.95 -12.29
N THR A 57 14.64 -15.24 -12.81
CA THR A 57 14.29 -13.86 -12.42
C THR A 57 13.06 -13.76 -11.54
N SER A 58 12.62 -14.87 -10.92
CA SER A 58 11.51 -14.88 -9.98
C SER A 58 11.85 -14.04 -8.74
N GLY A 59 11.36 -12.80 -8.70
CA GLY A 59 11.17 -12.06 -7.46
C GLY A 59 12.41 -11.75 -6.63
N GLN A 60 13.61 -11.86 -7.16
CA GLN A 60 14.78 -11.30 -6.49
C GLN A 60 14.64 -9.79 -6.54
N ILE A 61 14.31 -9.21 -5.36
CA ILE A 61 14.65 -7.83 -5.05
C ILE A 61 16.06 -7.67 -5.58
N ASN A 62 16.24 -6.77 -6.54
CA ASN A 62 17.54 -6.64 -7.18
C ASN A 62 18.53 -6.13 -6.13
N ASN A 63 19.38 -7.02 -5.62
CA ASN A 63 20.36 -6.69 -4.60
C ASN A 63 21.25 -5.50 -5.03
N TYR A 64 21.40 -5.28 -6.35
CA TYR A 64 22.10 -4.12 -6.90
C TYR A 64 21.37 -2.80 -6.55
N ASP A 65 20.05 -2.75 -6.65
CA ASP A 65 19.30 -1.53 -6.36
C ASP A 65 19.27 -1.24 -4.86
N ILE A 66 19.21 -2.27 -4.02
CA ILE A 66 19.35 -2.10 -2.57
C ILE A 66 20.75 -1.61 -2.21
N ASP A 67 21.80 -2.17 -2.83
CA ASP A 67 23.17 -1.69 -2.66
C ASP A 67 23.33 -0.25 -3.14
N TRP A 68 22.69 0.11 -4.27
CA TRP A 68 22.64 1.49 -4.72
C TRP A 68 22.00 2.40 -3.67
N LEU A 69 20.83 2.05 -3.14
CA LEU A 69 20.14 2.85 -2.13
C LEU A 69 21.00 3.02 -0.88
N LEU A 70 21.50 1.92 -0.32
CA LEU A 70 22.14 1.91 1.00
C LEU A 70 23.60 2.38 0.99
N ASN A 71 24.31 2.24 -0.14
CA ASN A 71 25.76 2.46 -0.21
C ASN A 71 26.21 3.49 -1.25
N LYS A 72 25.34 3.91 -2.21
CA LYS A 72 25.75 4.75 -3.35
C LYS A 72 24.88 5.98 -3.56
N SER A 73 23.64 5.98 -3.07
CA SER A 73 22.69 7.07 -3.29
C SER A 73 22.98 8.32 -2.46
N ASN A 74 23.86 8.22 -1.45
CA ASN A 74 24.08 9.24 -0.44
C ASN A 74 22.79 9.68 0.26
N TYR A 75 21.91 8.71 0.56
CA TYR A 75 20.67 9.00 1.26
C TYR A 75 20.93 9.55 2.68
N GLU A 76 19.99 10.34 3.14
CA GLU A 76 19.91 10.75 4.54
C GLU A 76 18.71 10.07 5.20
N ASN A 77 18.84 9.72 6.49
CA ASN A 77 17.70 9.25 7.26
C ASN A 77 16.85 10.45 7.66
N ALA A 78 15.65 10.52 7.14
CA ALA A 78 14.65 11.51 7.50
C ALA A 78 13.66 10.94 8.51
N TYR A 79 13.14 11.80 9.38
CA TYR A 79 12.16 11.42 10.40
C TYR A 79 11.05 12.45 10.48
N ILE A 80 9.82 11.99 10.71
CA ILE A 80 8.67 12.81 11.09
C ILE A 80 8.01 12.22 12.33
N GLN A 81 7.14 13.01 12.95
CA GLN A 81 6.20 12.51 13.94
C GLN A 81 4.80 12.45 13.33
N SER A 82 4.14 11.29 13.43
CA SER A 82 2.75 11.12 13.03
C SER A 82 1.79 11.88 13.95
N ASP A 83 0.53 12.03 13.55
CA ASP A 83 -0.49 12.71 14.36
C ASP A 83 -0.79 12.00 15.68
N ASP A 84 -0.57 10.69 15.73
CA ASP A 84 -0.71 9.83 16.92
C ASP A 84 0.60 9.59 17.66
N GLY A 85 1.68 10.32 17.31
CA GLY A 85 2.92 10.40 18.07
C GLY A 85 4.00 9.39 17.69
N LEU A 86 3.81 8.58 16.65
CA LEU A 86 4.82 7.62 16.18
C LEU A 86 5.98 8.35 15.50
N LYS A 87 7.22 7.92 15.77
CA LYS A 87 8.39 8.31 15.00
C LYS A 87 8.46 7.47 13.74
N LEU A 88 8.34 8.11 12.58
CA LEU A 88 8.37 7.47 11.28
C LEU A 88 9.65 7.81 10.54
N HIS A 89 10.21 6.84 9.84
CA HIS A 89 11.47 6.91 9.11
C HIS A 89 11.25 6.96 7.60
N SER A 90 12.18 7.59 6.89
CA SER A 90 12.29 7.54 5.43
C SER A 90 13.75 7.65 5.00
N TYR A 91 14.06 7.05 3.86
CA TYR A 91 15.28 7.33 3.11
C TYR A 91 15.03 8.57 2.24
N GLU A 92 15.81 9.63 2.40
CA GLU A 92 15.73 10.84 1.61
C GLU A 92 16.96 10.94 0.70
N ILE A 93 16.74 11.03 -0.61
CA ILE A 93 17.80 11.06 -1.61
C ILE A 93 17.66 12.32 -2.44
N LYS A 94 18.61 13.23 -2.32
CA LYS A 94 18.63 14.48 -3.11
C LYS A 94 19.40 14.26 -4.40
N ASN A 95 18.81 14.66 -5.51
CA ASN A 95 19.48 14.59 -6.81
C ASN A 95 20.57 15.66 -6.90
N PRO A 96 21.79 15.34 -7.37
CA PRO A 96 22.87 16.32 -7.53
C PRO A 96 22.55 17.40 -8.57
N LYS A 97 21.64 17.12 -9.50
CA LYS A 97 21.07 18.13 -10.38
C LYS A 97 20.01 18.87 -9.58
N LYS A 98 20.25 20.18 -9.27
CA LYS A 98 19.25 20.99 -8.56
C LYS A 98 17.89 20.88 -9.25
N THR A 99 16.91 20.34 -8.54
CA THR A 99 15.54 20.15 -9.00
C THR A 99 14.57 20.32 -7.85
N ASN A 100 13.41 20.88 -8.14
CA ASN A 100 12.28 20.98 -7.20
C ASN A 100 11.30 19.81 -7.39
N ASN A 101 11.63 18.85 -8.25
CA ASN A 101 10.78 17.69 -8.53
C ASN A 101 11.09 16.57 -7.55
N TRP A 102 10.06 16.13 -6.85
CA TRP A 102 10.12 15.09 -5.83
C TRP A 102 9.22 13.91 -6.16
N VAL A 103 9.60 12.74 -5.72
CA VAL A 103 8.72 11.59 -5.68
C VAL A 103 8.76 10.93 -4.30
N ILE A 104 7.59 10.61 -3.76
CA ILE A 104 7.43 9.76 -2.59
C ILE A 104 7.08 8.36 -3.09
N VAL A 105 7.95 7.37 -2.81
CA VAL A 105 7.82 5.99 -3.28
C VAL A 105 7.39 5.09 -2.14
N VAL A 106 6.15 4.60 -2.18
CA VAL A 106 5.48 3.95 -1.05
C VAL A 106 5.39 2.44 -1.26
N HIS A 107 5.90 1.68 -0.28
CA HIS A 107 6.00 0.22 -0.34
C HIS A 107 4.69 -0.52 -0.05
N GLY A 108 4.66 -1.81 -0.43
CA GLY A 108 3.53 -2.72 -0.20
C GLY A 108 3.49 -3.35 1.19
N TYR A 109 2.47 -4.18 1.41
CA TYR A 109 2.24 -4.93 2.64
C TYR A 109 3.41 -5.87 2.97
N THR A 110 3.82 -5.92 4.24
CA THR A 110 4.97 -6.71 4.73
C THR A 110 6.31 -6.43 4.05
N SER A 111 6.44 -5.27 3.40
CA SER A 111 7.67 -4.78 2.78
C SER A 111 8.26 -3.64 3.62
N GLU A 112 9.32 -3.03 3.15
CA GLU A 112 10.00 -1.88 3.76
C GLU A 112 10.44 -0.91 2.67
N GLY A 113 10.72 0.35 3.02
CA GLY A 113 11.18 1.36 2.08
C GLY A 113 12.37 0.91 1.24
N LYS A 114 13.38 0.28 1.84
CA LYS A 114 14.58 -0.18 1.10
C LYS A 114 14.28 -1.15 -0.05
N PHE A 115 13.15 -1.88 0.01
CA PHE A 115 12.75 -2.78 -1.08
C PHE A 115 12.08 -2.07 -2.26
N MET A 116 11.86 -0.76 -2.14
CA MET A 116 11.45 0.10 -3.26
C MET A 116 12.65 0.72 -3.99
N ALA A 117 13.86 0.27 -3.71
CA ALA A 117 15.10 0.83 -4.24
C ALA A 117 15.15 0.87 -5.78
N SER A 118 14.59 -0.13 -6.48
CA SER A 118 14.53 -0.15 -7.95
C SER A 118 13.66 1.00 -8.51
N PHE A 119 12.53 1.28 -7.89
CA PHE A 119 11.68 2.41 -8.24
C PHE A 119 12.36 3.74 -7.88
N ALA A 120 12.95 3.81 -6.70
CA ALA A 120 13.68 4.99 -6.22
C ALA A 120 14.84 5.35 -7.17
N ASN A 121 15.67 4.36 -7.55
CA ASN A 121 16.77 4.53 -8.48
C ASN A 121 16.29 5.03 -9.84
N LYS A 122 15.19 4.49 -10.35
CA LYS A 122 14.64 4.89 -11.64
C LYS A 122 14.16 6.33 -11.65
N PHE A 123 13.45 6.78 -10.61
CA PHE A 123 13.05 8.17 -10.48
C PHE A 123 14.26 9.11 -10.27
N TYR A 124 15.25 8.67 -9.51
CA TYR A 124 16.50 9.42 -9.34
C TYR A 124 17.22 9.61 -10.68
N ASP A 125 17.32 8.59 -11.52
CA ASP A 125 17.90 8.67 -12.86
C ASP A 125 17.10 9.61 -13.79
N MET A 126 15.77 9.70 -13.57
CA MET A 126 14.92 10.67 -14.26
C MET A 126 15.10 12.11 -13.75
N GLY A 127 15.91 12.34 -12.71
CA GLY A 127 16.26 13.67 -12.20
C GLY A 127 15.39 14.14 -11.03
N TYR A 128 14.70 13.25 -10.33
CA TYR A 128 13.89 13.58 -9.15
C TYR A 128 14.70 13.47 -7.85
N ASN A 129 14.36 14.30 -6.87
CA ASN A 129 14.62 13.98 -5.47
C ASN A 129 13.65 12.86 -5.07
N VAL A 130 14.09 11.93 -4.23
CA VAL A 130 13.31 10.75 -3.88
C VAL A 130 13.18 10.62 -2.36
N LEU A 131 11.96 10.41 -1.89
CA LEU A 131 11.66 10.07 -0.50
C LEU A 131 11.04 8.67 -0.47
N VAL A 132 11.61 7.77 0.35
CA VAL A 132 11.19 6.37 0.44
C VAL A 132 10.84 6.04 1.89
N PRO A 133 9.60 6.30 2.32
CA PRO A 133 9.21 6.09 3.71
C PRO A 133 9.06 4.61 4.04
N ASP A 134 9.42 4.25 5.26
CA ASP A 134 8.91 3.08 5.93
C ASP A 134 7.53 3.43 6.50
N LEU A 135 6.48 2.75 6.07
CA LEU A 135 5.13 2.96 6.60
C LEU A 135 5.05 2.50 8.08
N ARG A 136 4.07 3.01 8.82
CA ARG A 136 3.85 2.61 10.22
C ARG A 136 3.85 1.08 10.41
N GLY A 137 4.54 0.61 11.44
CA GLY A 137 4.70 -0.82 11.72
C GLY A 137 5.63 -1.58 10.76
N HIS A 138 6.43 -0.86 9.93
CA HIS A 138 7.39 -1.47 9.02
C HIS A 138 8.77 -0.82 9.13
N GLY A 139 9.80 -1.57 8.74
CA GLY A 139 11.18 -1.10 8.65
C GLY A 139 11.66 -0.45 9.95
N GLN A 140 12.10 0.81 9.87
CA GLN A 140 12.59 1.60 11.00
C GLN A 140 11.51 2.53 11.61
N SER A 141 10.28 2.49 11.09
CA SER A 141 9.14 3.25 11.61
C SER A 141 8.50 2.54 12.79
N GLU A 142 8.07 3.31 13.78
CA GLU A 142 7.28 2.81 14.90
C GLU A 142 5.85 2.41 14.46
N GLY A 143 5.17 1.65 15.29
CA GLY A 143 3.77 1.27 15.15
C GLY A 143 3.51 -0.19 15.50
N ASP A 144 2.39 -0.42 16.20
CA ASP A 144 1.96 -1.73 16.67
C ASP A 144 0.97 -2.42 15.72
N TYR A 145 0.67 -1.77 14.59
CA TYR A 145 -0.23 -2.31 13.58
C TYR A 145 0.11 -1.78 12.17
N ILE A 146 -0.22 -2.58 11.16
CA ILE A 146 -0.14 -2.22 9.76
C ILE A 146 -1.39 -1.41 9.40
N GLY A 147 -1.22 -0.18 8.94
CA GLY A 147 -2.31 0.77 8.72
C GLY A 147 -3.19 0.49 7.50
N MET A 148 -2.75 -0.40 6.59
CA MET A 148 -3.43 -0.74 5.34
C MET A 148 -3.84 0.49 4.51
N GLY A 149 -3.01 1.52 4.50
CA GLY A 149 -3.24 2.76 3.79
C GLY A 149 -4.14 3.76 4.52
N TRP A 150 -4.92 3.36 5.53
CA TRP A 150 -5.89 4.28 6.13
C TRP A 150 -5.25 5.33 7.04
N HIS A 151 -4.46 4.93 8.02
CA HIS A 151 -3.69 5.91 8.81
C HIS A 151 -2.41 6.33 8.08
N ASP A 152 -1.81 5.45 7.32
CA ASP A 152 -0.63 5.74 6.48
C ASP A 152 -0.86 6.94 5.56
N ARG A 153 -2.09 7.18 5.07
CA ARG A 153 -2.42 8.33 4.22
C ARG A 153 -2.14 9.66 4.91
N LEU A 154 -2.35 9.74 6.23
CA LEU A 154 -2.06 10.93 7.03
C LEU A 154 -0.55 11.09 7.24
N ASP A 155 0.16 9.98 7.39
CA ASP A 155 1.62 9.99 7.48
C ASP A 155 2.25 10.48 6.16
N ILE A 156 1.70 10.06 5.01
CA ILE A 156 2.15 10.58 3.70
C ILE A 156 1.92 12.09 3.59
N ILE A 157 0.83 12.64 4.13
CA ILE A 157 0.61 14.10 4.18
C ILE A 157 1.70 14.77 5.04
N ARG A 158 2.12 14.17 6.14
CA ARG A 158 3.24 14.70 6.94
C ARG A 158 4.56 14.72 6.16
N TRP A 159 4.83 13.66 5.38
CA TRP A 159 5.98 13.62 4.48
C TRP A 159 5.92 14.66 3.38
N ILE A 160 4.75 14.89 2.78
CA ILE A 160 4.52 15.97 1.81
C ILE A 160 4.83 17.32 2.44
N ASN A 161 4.32 17.61 3.64
CA ASN A 161 4.54 18.86 4.34
C ASN A 161 6.04 19.06 4.69
N LYS A 162 6.74 18.00 5.13
CA LYS A 162 8.17 18.05 5.35
C LYS A 162 8.95 18.47 4.10
N ILE A 163 8.62 17.91 2.95
CA ILE A 163 9.25 18.32 1.68
C ILE A 163 8.98 19.79 1.39
N ILE A 164 7.74 20.26 1.57
CA ILE A 164 7.37 21.67 1.29
C ILE A 164 8.00 22.64 2.28
N GLU A 165 8.23 22.23 3.53
CA GLU A 165 8.96 23.04 4.50
C GLU A 165 10.41 23.31 4.06
N GLU A 166 11.05 22.34 3.41
CA GLU A 166 12.41 22.44 2.87
C GLU A 166 12.45 23.09 1.49
N ASP A 167 11.46 22.82 0.65
CA ASP A 167 11.35 23.30 -0.73
C ASP A 167 9.90 23.73 -1.04
N LYS A 168 9.62 25.00 -0.89
CA LYS A 168 8.26 25.57 -1.09
C LYS A 168 7.75 25.42 -2.52
N ASP A 169 8.67 25.34 -3.47
CA ASP A 169 8.35 25.19 -4.89
C ASP A 169 8.37 23.72 -5.35
N ALA A 170 8.44 22.80 -4.39
CA ALA A 170 8.43 21.36 -4.68
C ALA A 170 7.22 20.96 -5.52
N ASN A 171 7.48 20.19 -6.57
CA ASN A 171 6.46 19.46 -7.33
C ASN A 171 6.54 17.99 -6.95
N ILE A 172 5.48 17.44 -6.37
CA ILE A 172 5.50 16.14 -5.71
C ILE A 172 4.66 15.14 -6.48
N ILE A 173 5.27 13.98 -6.78
CA ILE A 173 4.60 12.78 -7.30
C ILE A 173 4.47 11.80 -6.14
N LEU A 174 3.31 11.17 -6.02
CA LEU A 174 3.12 10.03 -5.13
C LEU A 174 3.07 8.75 -5.99
N HIS A 175 4.01 7.85 -5.77
CA HIS A 175 4.05 6.54 -6.41
C HIS A 175 3.92 5.45 -5.35
N GLY A 176 3.01 4.50 -5.54
CA GLY A 176 2.82 3.41 -4.60
C GLY A 176 2.57 2.08 -5.30
N VAL A 177 2.99 0.98 -4.65
CA VAL A 177 2.78 -0.39 -5.14
C VAL A 177 1.94 -1.16 -4.12
N SER A 178 0.89 -1.85 -4.54
CA SER A 178 0.03 -2.70 -3.70
C SER A 178 -0.60 -1.91 -2.54
N MET A 179 -0.31 -2.24 -1.28
CA MET A 179 -0.73 -1.44 -0.13
C MET A 179 -0.25 0.03 -0.24
N GLY A 180 0.94 0.26 -0.79
CA GLY A 180 1.43 1.61 -1.08
C GLY A 180 0.58 2.34 -2.12
N ALA A 181 0.10 1.63 -3.14
CA ALA A 181 -0.82 2.18 -4.13
C ALA A 181 -2.18 2.55 -3.49
N ALA A 182 -2.72 1.67 -2.65
CA ALA A 182 -3.91 1.99 -1.87
C ALA A 182 -3.69 3.20 -0.95
N THR A 183 -2.49 3.31 -0.36
CA THR A 183 -2.10 4.44 0.49
C THR A 183 -2.12 5.76 -0.29
N VAL A 184 -1.43 5.83 -1.45
CA VAL A 184 -1.40 7.08 -2.24
C VAL A 184 -2.77 7.46 -2.81
N MET A 185 -3.59 6.46 -3.19
CA MET A 185 -4.98 6.69 -3.57
C MET A 185 -5.81 7.22 -2.39
N MET A 186 -5.65 6.68 -1.19
CA MET A 186 -6.36 7.17 -0.01
C MET A 186 -5.88 8.58 0.38
N THR A 187 -4.60 8.86 0.24
CA THR A 187 -4.02 10.20 0.43
C THR A 187 -4.64 11.22 -0.54
N SER A 188 -4.83 10.84 -1.81
CA SER A 188 -5.32 11.75 -2.85
C SER A 188 -6.73 12.30 -2.61
N GLY A 189 -7.51 11.65 -1.75
CA GLY A 189 -8.86 12.08 -1.38
C GLY A 189 -8.92 13.03 -0.17
N GLU A 190 -7.77 13.36 0.43
CA GLU A 190 -7.63 14.36 1.49
C GLU A 190 -7.37 15.76 0.89
N GLU A 191 -7.45 16.80 1.72
CA GLU A 191 -7.04 18.13 1.30
C GLU A 191 -5.52 18.20 1.19
N LEU A 192 -5.02 18.26 -0.03
CA LEU A 192 -3.58 18.28 -0.32
C LEU A 192 -3.11 19.63 -0.85
N PRO A 193 -1.84 20.02 -0.54
CA PRO A 193 -1.22 21.18 -1.15
C PRO A 193 -1.15 21.06 -2.67
N SER A 194 -1.22 22.19 -3.38
CA SER A 194 -1.10 22.27 -4.84
C SER A 194 0.26 21.77 -5.38
N ASN A 195 1.19 21.53 -4.49
CA ASN A 195 2.50 20.90 -4.76
C ASN A 195 2.37 19.44 -5.22
N VAL A 196 1.32 18.73 -4.82
CA VAL A 196 1.08 17.34 -5.27
C VAL A 196 0.45 17.38 -6.65
N LYS A 197 1.21 16.91 -7.65
CA LYS A 197 0.86 17.04 -9.07
C LYS A 197 0.26 15.77 -9.68
N VAL A 198 0.80 14.62 -9.32
CA VAL A 198 0.49 13.34 -9.96
C VAL A 198 0.46 12.22 -8.92
N ILE A 199 -0.50 11.32 -9.09
CA ILE A 199 -0.57 10.03 -8.38
C ILE A 199 -0.29 8.92 -9.39
N ILE A 200 0.56 7.97 -9.01
CA ILE A 200 0.83 6.73 -9.75
C ILE A 200 0.54 5.58 -8.79
N GLU A 201 -0.51 4.84 -9.07
CA GLU A 201 -0.86 3.65 -8.32
C GLU A 201 -0.58 2.39 -9.15
N ASP A 202 0.08 1.40 -8.56
CA ASP A 202 0.37 0.11 -9.18
C ASP A 202 -0.21 -1.01 -8.32
N CYS A 203 -1.18 -1.73 -8.86
CA CYS A 203 -1.89 -2.87 -8.28
C CYS A 203 -2.52 -2.63 -6.89
N GLY A 204 -3.10 -1.44 -6.68
CA GLY A 204 -3.80 -1.12 -5.44
C GLY A 204 -5.20 -1.74 -5.35
N TYR A 205 -5.73 -1.85 -4.12
CA TYR A 205 -7.05 -2.45 -3.85
C TYR A 205 -8.13 -1.39 -3.60
N THR A 206 -9.39 -1.82 -3.77
CA THR A 206 -10.59 -0.96 -3.61
C THR A 206 -10.84 -0.49 -2.19
N SER A 207 -10.65 -1.39 -1.21
CA SER A 207 -10.76 -1.11 0.22
C SER A 207 -10.10 -2.19 1.05
N VAL A 208 -9.73 -1.87 2.29
CA VAL A 208 -9.23 -2.84 3.28
C VAL A 208 -10.21 -3.99 3.47
N LYS A 209 -11.52 -3.66 3.52
CA LYS A 209 -12.58 -4.66 3.68
C LYS A 209 -12.65 -5.62 2.50
N ASP A 210 -12.59 -5.11 1.28
CA ASP A 210 -12.72 -5.92 0.05
C ASP A 210 -11.50 -6.81 -0.10
N GLU A 211 -10.29 -6.28 0.13
CA GLU A 211 -9.05 -7.04 0.05
C GLU A 211 -9.02 -8.17 1.09
N PHE A 212 -9.33 -7.89 2.34
CA PHE A 212 -9.38 -8.94 3.36
C PHE A 212 -10.48 -9.97 3.13
N ALA A 213 -11.63 -9.56 2.60
CA ALA A 213 -12.69 -10.51 2.24
C ALA A 213 -12.26 -11.43 1.10
N TYR A 214 -11.55 -10.89 0.10
CA TYR A 214 -10.99 -11.66 -1.00
C TYR A 214 -9.92 -12.64 -0.50
N GLN A 215 -8.95 -12.17 0.29
CA GLN A 215 -7.87 -12.98 0.84
C GLN A 215 -8.40 -14.09 1.78
N LEU A 216 -9.37 -13.78 2.62
CA LEU A 216 -10.01 -14.77 3.49
C LEU A 216 -10.60 -15.93 2.68
N LYS A 217 -11.29 -15.62 1.59
CA LYS A 217 -11.83 -16.65 0.68
C LYS A 217 -10.73 -17.38 -0.09
N ALA A 218 -9.72 -16.65 -0.58
CA ALA A 218 -8.65 -17.22 -1.40
C ALA A 218 -7.77 -18.19 -0.60
N LEU A 219 -7.33 -17.78 0.60
CA LEU A 219 -6.36 -18.51 1.43
C LEU A 219 -7.03 -19.56 2.32
N PHE A 220 -8.14 -19.20 2.97
CA PHE A 220 -8.76 -20.02 4.01
C PHE A 220 -10.05 -20.72 3.55
N LYS A 221 -10.60 -20.35 2.39
CA LYS A 221 -11.90 -20.86 1.88
C LYS A 221 -13.06 -20.54 2.83
N LEU A 222 -12.94 -19.50 3.63
CA LEU A 222 -13.93 -19.09 4.61
C LEU A 222 -14.83 -17.97 4.06
N PRO A 223 -16.10 -17.88 4.53
CA PRO A 223 -17.00 -16.79 4.18
C PRO A 223 -16.59 -15.49 4.90
N SER A 224 -16.86 -14.34 4.26
CA SER A 224 -16.55 -13.05 4.84
C SER A 224 -17.32 -12.79 6.15
N PHE A 225 -18.63 -13.13 6.19
CA PHE A 225 -19.44 -12.98 7.36
C PHE A 225 -19.43 -14.28 8.21
N PRO A 226 -19.25 -14.20 9.52
CA PRO A 226 -19.08 -12.99 10.37
C PRO A 226 -17.61 -12.54 10.54
N ILE A 227 -16.64 -13.26 9.96
CA ILE A 227 -15.20 -13.17 10.27
C ILE A 227 -14.66 -11.75 10.03
N ILE A 228 -14.89 -11.19 8.84
CA ILE A 228 -14.44 -9.83 8.50
C ILE A 228 -15.08 -8.79 9.43
N ASN A 229 -16.33 -9.02 9.86
CA ASN A 229 -17.01 -8.09 10.75
C ASN A 229 -16.38 -8.07 12.15
N VAL A 230 -16.06 -9.25 12.72
CA VAL A 230 -15.44 -9.30 14.04
C VAL A 230 -13.97 -8.90 14.00
N ALA A 231 -13.22 -9.20 12.92
CA ALA A 231 -11.87 -8.69 12.72
C ALA A 231 -11.85 -7.16 12.57
N SER A 232 -12.83 -6.59 11.85
CA SER A 232 -13.00 -5.15 11.73
C SER A 232 -13.33 -4.49 13.07
N LEU A 233 -14.14 -5.14 13.93
CA LEU A 233 -14.38 -4.67 15.28
C LEU A 233 -13.09 -4.67 16.12
N MET A 234 -12.26 -5.72 16.02
CA MET A 234 -10.96 -5.75 16.69
C MET A 234 -10.03 -4.64 16.18
N CYS A 235 -10.05 -4.36 14.87
CA CYS A 235 -9.31 -3.25 14.27
C CYS A 235 -9.80 -1.91 14.85
N LYS A 236 -11.12 -1.70 14.96
CA LYS A 236 -11.65 -0.48 15.58
C LYS A 236 -11.20 -0.31 17.03
N MET A 237 -11.17 -1.38 17.80
CA MET A 237 -10.74 -1.37 19.20
C MET A 237 -9.26 -1.13 19.39
N LYS A 238 -8.41 -1.69 18.51
CA LYS A 238 -6.94 -1.68 18.65
C LYS A 238 -6.24 -0.62 17.82
N ALA A 239 -6.72 -0.38 16.61
CA ALA A 239 -6.13 0.53 15.64
C ALA A 239 -6.99 1.77 15.33
N GLY A 240 -8.17 1.90 15.95
CA GLY A 240 -9.00 3.10 15.87
C GLY A 240 -9.87 3.24 14.62
N TYR A 241 -9.87 2.29 13.67
CA TYR A 241 -10.67 2.40 12.44
C TYR A 241 -11.39 1.10 12.06
N TRP A 242 -12.51 1.23 11.34
CA TRP A 242 -13.20 0.09 10.73
C TRP A 242 -12.60 -0.23 9.36
N PHE A 243 -12.53 -1.50 8.95
CA PHE A 243 -12.05 -1.88 7.61
C PHE A 243 -12.78 -1.16 6.47
N GLY A 244 -14.05 -0.82 6.65
CA GLY A 244 -14.84 -0.09 5.65
C GLY A 244 -14.55 1.41 5.57
N GLU A 245 -13.81 1.98 6.54
CA GLU A 245 -13.32 3.36 6.47
C GLU A 245 -12.13 3.46 5.51
N GLY A 246 -11.22 2.47 5.51
CA GLY A 246 -10.09 2.38 4.59
C GLY A 246 -10.54 2.02 3.17
N SER A 247 -11.01 3.00 2.40
CA SER A 247 -11.58 2.81 1.07
C SER A 247 -10.92 3.72 0.03
N ALA A 248 -10.06 3.13 -0.80
CA ALA A 248 -9.44 3.83 -1.92
C ALA A 248 -10.49 4.31 -2.94
N VAL A 249 -11.54 3.51 -3.22
CA VAL A 249 -12.65 3.90 -4.08
C VAL A 249 -13.32 5.20 -3.64
N LYS A 250 -13.59 5.35 -2.33
CA LYS A 250 -14.21 6.57 -1.81
C LYS A 250 -13.28 7.77 -1.87
N GLN A 251 -11.98 7.54 -1.73
CA GLN A 251 -10.99 8.61 -1.73
C GLN A 251 -10.64 9.08 -3.15
N VAL A 252 -10.43 8.18 -4.12
CA VAL A 252 -10.19 8.59 -5.51
C VAL A 252 -11.40 9.31 -6.12
N ALA A 253 -12.62 9.03 -5.65
CA ALA A 253 -13.82 9.76 -6.05
C ALA A 253 -13.82 11.24 -5.63
N LYS A 254 -13.08 11.59 -4.58
CA LYS A 254 -12.90 12.98 -4.11
C LYS A 254 -11.71 13.66 -4.76
N SER A 255 -10.70 12.88 -5.16
CA SER A 255 -9.44 13.39 -5.71
C SER A 255 -9.67 14.22 -6.98
N LYS A 256 -8.87 15.30 -7.11
CA LYS A 256 -8.77 16.11 -8.34
C LYS A 256 -7.39 15.99 -8.99
N ILE A 257 -6.49 15.24 -8.36
CA ILE A 257 -5.10 15.09 -8.80
C ILE A 257 -5.05 14.09 -9.95
N PRO A 258 -4.38 14.39 -11.06
CA PRO A 258 -4.16 13.46 -12.16
C PRO A 258 -3.61 12.12 -11.65
N THR A 259 -4.27 11.02 -12.02
CA THR A 259 -3.93 9.68 -11.50
C THR A 259 -3.74 8.68 -12.64
N LEU A 260 -2.58 8.02 -12.65
CA LEU A 260 -2.28 6.87 -13.49
C LEU A 260 -2.54 5.58 -12.70
N PHE A 261 -3.43 4.75 -13.23
CA PHE A 261 -3.82 3.46 -12.68
C PHE A 261 -3.11 2.35 -13.44
N ILE A 262 -2.27 1.55 -12.76
CA ILE A 262 -1.50 0.46 -13.37
C ILE A 262 -1.89 -0.87 -12.72
N HIS A 263 -2.02 -1.94 -13.51
CA HIS A 263 -2.27 -3.28 -12.99
C HIS A 263 -1.83 -4.38 -13.97
N GLY A 264 -1.44 -5.52 -13.43
CA GLY A 264 -1.27 -6.74 -14.21
C GLY A 264 -2.59 -7.50 -14.37
N ASP A 265 -2.90 -7.98 -15.56
CA ASP A 265 -4.16 -8.73 -15.80
C ASP A 265 -4.14 -10.17 -15.26
N ALA A 266 -2.98 -10.67 -14.85
CA ALA A 266 -2.81 -11.98 -14.19
C ALA A 266 -2.64 -11.85 -12.66
N ASP A 267 -2.94 -10.69 -12.08
CA ASP A 267 -2.89 -10.48 -10.63
C ASP A 267 -4.03 -11.24 -9.94
N ASP A 268 -3.66 -12.26 -9.14
CA ASP A 268 -4.57 -13.07 -8.36
C ASP A 268 -4.45 -12.79 -6.84
N PHE A 269 -3.60 -11.85 -6.44
CA PHE A 269 -3.48 -11.38 -5.07
C PHE A 269 -4.38 -10.16 -4.83
N VAL A 270 -4.17 -9.06 -5.55
CA VAL A 270 -5.16 -7.98 -5.68
C VAL A 270 -5.82 -8.15 -7.04
N PRO A 271 -7.04 -8.71 -7.10
CA PRO A 271 -7.60 -9.13 -8.38
C PRO A 271 -7.87 -7.96 -9.32
N TYR A 272 -7.55 -8.15 -10.60
CA TYR A 272 -7.64 -7.16 -11.66
C TYR A 272 -8.96 -6.36 -11.71
N PHE A 273 -10.10 -6.98 -11.37
CA PHE A 273 -11.39 -6.27 -11.35
C PHE A 273 -11.43 -5.07 -10.38
N MET A 274 -10.50 -5.01 -9.41
CA MET A 274 -10.39 -3.87 -8.49
C MET A 274 -9.89 -2.62 -9.21
N LEU A 275 -9.02 -2.76 -10.21
CA LEU A 275 -8.56 -1.66 -11.05
C LEU A 275 -9.75 -0.96 -11.73
N ASP A 276 -10.66 -1.71 -12.35
CA ASP A 276 -11.80 -1.12 -13.06
C ASP A 276 -12.69 -0.31 -12.11
N LYS A 277 -12.96 -0.84 -10.92
CA LYS A 277 -13.73 -0.12 -9.89
C LYS A 277 -13.06 1.17 -9.43
N LEU A 278 -11.75 1.16 -9.25
CA LEU A 278 -10.97 2.33 -8.86
C LEU A 278 -10.98 3.37 -9.98
N TYR A 279 -10.65 2.95 -11.18
CA TYR A 279 -10.63 3.80 -12.36
C TYR A 279 -11.98 4.47 -12.61
N ASP A 280 -13.07 3.69 -12.60
CA ASP A 280 -14.42 4.22 -12.87
C ASP A 280 -14.88 5.20 -11.79
N SER A 281 -14.44 5.01 -10.53
CA SER A 281 -14.80 5.87 -9.40
C SER A 281 -14.01 7.19 -9.35
N ALA A 282 -12.84 7.28 -10.00
CA ALA A 282 -12.01 8.46 -9.95
C ALA A 282 -12.60 9.64 -10.75
N ASN A 283 -12.64 10.83 -10.14
CA ASN A 283 -13.19 12.06 -10.72
C ASN A 283 -12.10 13.10 -11.10
N CYS A 284 -10.95 12.62 -11.53
CA CYS A 284 -9.80 13.44 -11.94
C CYS A 284 -9.38 13.12 -13.38
N THR A 285 -8.39 13.84 -13.91
CA THR A 285 -7.67 13.40 -15.11
C THR A 285 -7.04 12.04 -14.82
N LYS A 286 -7.33 11.06 -15.65
CA LYS A 286 -6.91 9.67 -15.39
C LYS A 286 -6.54 8.93 -16.67
N GLU A 287 -5.55 8.04 -16.52
CA GLU A 287 -5.16 7.06 -17.54
C GLU A 287 -5.05 5.67 -16.90
N LYS A 288 -5.18 4.63 -17.70
CA LYS A 288 -5.09 3.25 -17.24
C LYS A 288 -4.07 2.49 -18.08
N LEU A 289 -3.15 1.79 -17.40
CA LEU A 289 -2.17 0.89 -18.01
C LEU A 289 -2.40 -0.52 -17.51
N VAL A 290 -2.61 -1.45 -18.41
CA VAL A 290 -2.72 -2.88 -18.11
C VAL A 290 -1.52 -3.59 -18.71
N ILE A 291 -0.74 -4.27 -17.87
CA ILE A 291 0.40 -5.09 -18.32
C ILE A 291 -0.05 -6.54 -18.44
N LYS A 292 -0.08 -7.02 -19.67
CA LYS A 292 -0.56 -8.36 -19.99
C LYS A 292 0.34 -9.44 -19.40
N GLY A 293 -0.27 -10.39 -18.69
CA GLY A 293 0.42 -11.52 -18.06
C GLY A 293 1.17 -11.17 -16.79
N ALA A 294 1.16 -9.91 -16.35
CA ALA A 294 1.81 -9.52 -15.11
C ALA A 294 0.98 -9.98 -13.89
N ALA A 295 1.62 -10.69 -12.98
CA ALA A 295 1.11 -11.02 -11.66
C ALA A 295 1.24 -9.81 -10.71
N HIS A 296 0.84 -10.00 -9.44
CA HIS A 296 0.88 -8.95 -8.41
C HIS A 296 2.25 -8.29 -8.27
N ALA A 297 2.30 -6.96 -8.35
CA ALA A 297 3.51 -6.13 -8.25
C ALA A 297 4.60 -6.50 -9.28
N ARG A 298 4.22 -7.06 -10.44
CA ARG A 298 5.16 -7.48 -11.50
C ARG A 298 5.08 -6.63 -12.77
N ALA A 299 4.22 -5.63 -12.82
CA ALA A 299 4.01 -4.79 -14.00
C ALA A 299 5.33 -4.17 -14.51
N ALA A 300 6.11 -3.55 -13.65
CA ALA A 300 7.39 -2.92 -13.98
C ALA A 300 8.49 -3.92 -14.42
N VAL A 301 8.31 -5.22 -14.14
CA VAL A 301 9.27 -6.29 -14.48
C VAL A 301 8.91 -6.99 -15.77
N VAL A 302 7.60 -7.22 -16.00
CA VAL A 302 7.10 -7.94 -17.19
C VAL A 302 7.27 -7.10 -18.45
N ASP A 303 6.98 -5.81 -18.38
CA ASP A 303 7.20 -4.88 -19.50
C ASP A 303 7.76 -3.54 -18.98
N PRO A 304 9.04 -3.49 -18.64
CA PRO A 304 9.67 -2.29 -18.07
C PRO A 304 9.64 -1.09 -19.02
N GLU A 305 9.73 -1.32 -20.33
CA GLU A 305 9.74 -0.25 -21.31
C GLU A 305 8.36 0.42 -21.39
N LEU A 306 7.30 -0.35 -21.56
CA LEU A 306 5.92 0.16 -21.59
C LEU A 306 5.57 0.83 -20.26
N TYR A 307 5.93 0.22 -19.14
CA TYR A 307 5.67 0.73 -17.79
C TYR A 307 6.27 2.14 -17.60
N TRP A 308 7.59 2.27 -17.77
CA TRP A 308 8.29 3.52 -17.51
C TRP A 308 8.02 4.60 -18.56
N ASN A 309 7.83 4.21 -19.84
CA ASN A 309 7.45 5.16 -20.90
C ASN A 309 6.05 5.74 -20.64
N THR A 310 5.11 4.93 -20.15
CA THR A 310 3.76 5.40 -19.81
C THR A 310 3.80 6.34 -18.62
N ILE A 311 4.53 5.99 -17.54
CA ILE A 311 4.72 6.86 -16.39
C ILE A 311 5.31 8.20 -16.82
N LYS A 312 6.41 8.17 -17.59
CA LYS A 312 7.05 9.39 -18.05
C LYS A 312 6.11 10.28 -18.87
N LYS A 313 5.41 9.71 -19.84
CA LYS A 313 4.44 10.46 -20.67
C LYS A 313 3.31 11.04 -19.83
N PHE A 314 2.80 10.29 -18.84
CA PHE A 314 1.74 10.77 -17.97
C PHE A 314 2.21 11.93 -17.08
N ILE A 315 3.41 11.85 -16.53
CA ILE A 315 4.03 12.94 -15.77
C ILE A 315 4.22 14.15 -16.68
N ASP A 316 4.90 14.02 -17.82
CA ASP A 316 5.19 15.14 -18.75
C ASP A 316 3.92 15.90 -19.20
N LYS A 317 2.77 15.21 -19.22
CA LYS A 317 1.47 15.80 -19.61
C LYS A 317 0.77 16.55 -18.48
N ASN A 318 1.02 16.20 -17.21
CA ASN A 318 0.25 16.64 -16.06
C ASN A 318 1.07 17.44 -15.02
N PHE A 319 2.33 17.70 -15.33
CA PHE A 319 3.30 18.34 -14.42
C PHE A 319 3.45 19.85 -14.65
#